data_529071be33a944bdf3695839acb1a523
#
_entry.id   529071be33a944bdf3695839acb1a523
#
_cell.length_a   1.000
_cell.length_b   1.000
_cell.length_c   1.000
_cell.angle_alpha   90.00
_cell.angle_beta   90.00
_cell.angle_gamma   90.00
#
_symmetry.space_group_name_H-M   'P 1'
#
loop_
_entity.id
_entity.type
_entity.pdbx_description
1 polymer ?
#
loop_
_entity_poly.entity_id
_entity_poly.type
_entity_poly.pdbx_seq_one_letter_code
_entity_poly.pdbx_strand_id
1 'polypeptide(L)'
;MSRAPLIRDPRVVPVVARDDHLPAVAAERLLPAALRQRFAAPPSWVPELPGDGGRWSDRAPTPASVLVPLVARPEGLTVLLTRRTDHLHDHAGQISFPGGRAEPQELGDPVATALRETEEEVG
;
A
#
# COMPACT_ATOMS: atom_id res chain seq x y z
N MET A 1 -22.29 9.69 -11.36
CA MET A 1 -22.82 8.32 -11.18
C MET A 1 -21.67 7.44 -10.71
N SER A 2 -21.74 6.98 -9.46
CA SER A 2 -20.73 6.04 -8.92
C SER A 2 -20.88 4.71 -9.67
N ARG A 3 -19.82 4.28 -10.31
CA ARG A 3 -19.77 2.98 -11.00
C ARG A 3 -19.73 1.90 -9.93
N ALA A 4 -20.71 1.00 -9.90
CA ALA A 4 -20.69 -0.12 -8.97
C ALA A 4 -19.36 -0.89 -9.10
N PRO A 5 -18.77 -1.35 -7.98
CA PRO A 5 -17.50 -2.08 -8.02
C PRO A 5 -17.67 -3.35 -8.87
N LEU A 6 -16.70 -3.60 -9.75
CA LEU A 6 -16.66 -4.79 -10.61
C LEU A 6 -16.67 -6.10 -9.79
N ILE A 7 -16.01 -6.08 -8.63
CA ILE A 7 -15.96 -7.20 -7.69
C ILE A 7 -16.79 -6.82 -6.48
N ARG A 8 -17.93 -7.49 -6.28
CA ARG A 8 -18.82 -7.27 -5.14
C ARG A 8 -18.41 -8.07 -3.90
N ASP A 9 -17.95 -9.28 -4.10
CA ASP A 9 -17.45 -10.16 -3.03
C ASP A 9 -16.15 -10.82 -3.52
N PRO A 10 -14.99 -10.43 -2.96
CA PRO A 10 -13.70 -11.00 -3.38
C PRO A 10 -13.57 -12.49 -3.07
N ARG A 11 -14.37 -13.02 -2.14
CA ARG A 11 -14.32 -14.45 -1.77
C ARG A 11 -14.85 -15.38 -2.84
N VAL A 12 -15.69 -14.86 -3.75
CA VAL A 12 -16.26 -15.64 -4.86
C VAL A 12 -15.47 -15.47 -6.16
N VAL A 13 -14.41 -14.66 -6.16
CA VAL A 13 -13.52 -14.51 -7.32
C VAL A 13 -12.70 -15.79 -7.46
N PRO A 14 -12.73 -16.47 -8.63
CA PRO A 14 -11.99 -17.69 -8.80
C PRO A 14 -10.48 -17.42 -8.76
N VAL A 15 -9.75 -18.28 -8.06
CA VAL A 15 -8.28 -18.30 -8.12
C VAL A 15 -7.89 -18.95 -9.44
N VAL A 16 -7.30 -18.16 -10.35
CA VAL A 16 -6.92 -18.62 -11.69
C VAL A 16 -5.49 -19.16 -11.77
N ALA A 17 -4.62 -18.73 -10.84
CA ALA A 17 -3.24 -19.19 -10.75
C ALA A 17 -2.72 -19.05 -9.32
N ARG A 18 -1.67 -19.78 -8.99
CA ARG A 18 -0.90 -19.68 -7.74
C ARG A 18 0.56 -19.80 -8.07
N ASP A 19 1.38 -19.04 -7.33
CA ASP A 19 2.84 -19.05 -7.47
C ASP A 19 3.50 -19.99 -6.46
N ASP A 20 2.83 -21.08 -6.10
CA ASP A 20 3.31 -22.09 -5.15
C ASP A 20 4.63 -22.76 -5.59
N HIS A 21 4.99 -22.60 -6.88
CA HIS A 21 6.26 -23.05 -7.43
C HIS A 21 7.45 -22.15 -7.09
N LEU A 22 7.19 -20.94 -6.62
CA LEU A 22 8.26 -20.02 -6.21
C LEU A 22 8.85 -20.45 -4.86
N PRO A 23 10.18 -20.33 -4.68
CA PRO A 23 10.80 -20.67 -3.42
C PRO A 23 10.30 -19.74 -2.31
N ALA A 24 10.03 -20.30 -1.13
CA ALA A 24 9.67 -19.52 0.03
C ALA A 24 10.79 -18.53 0.41
N VAL A 25 10.40 -17.35 0.87
CA VAL A 25 11.37 -16.38 1.39
C VAL A 25 11.95 -16.93 2.69
N ALA A 26 13.28 -17.03 2.79
CA ALA A 26 13.96 -17.48 3.99
C ALA A 26 13.60 -16.59 5.20
N ALA A 27 13.32 -17.20 6.35
CA ALA A 27 12.84 -16.49 7.54
C ALA A 27 13.80 -15.39 8.01
N GLU A 28 15.11 -15.58 7.85
CA GLU A 28 16.14 -14.61 8.21
C GLU A 28 16.01 -13.30 7.42
N ARG A 29 15.49 -13.37 6.21
CA ARG A 29 15.25 -12.19 5.34
C ARG A 29 14.03 -11.37 5.76
N LEU A 30 13.17 -11.94 6.60
CA LEU A 30 11.98 -11.27 7.14
C LEU A 30 12.24 -10.63 8.52
N LEU A 31 13.46 -10.74 9.05
CA LEU A 31 13.83 -10.05 10.28
C LEU A 31 13.90 -8.51 10.06
N PRO A 32 13.56 -7.72 11.09
CA PRO A 32 13.58 -6.25 10.98
C PRO A 32 14.90 -5.67 10.48
N ALA A 33 16.04 -6.23 10.93
CA ALA A 33 17.36 -5.80 10.50
C ALA A 33 17.61 -6.08 9.00
N ALA A 34 17.23 -7.27 8.52
CA ALA A 34 17.37 -7.65 7.13
C ALA A 34 16.49 -6.79 6.21
N LEU A 35 15.26 -6.48 6.64
CA LEU A 35 14.36 -5.60 5.90
C LEU A 35 14.89 -4.16 5.84
N ARG A 36 15.39 -3.62 6.96
CA ARG A 36 16.04 -2.29 6.95
C ARG A 36 17.20 -2.23 5.96
N GLN A 37 18.07 -3.25 5.98
CA GLN A 37 19.19 -3.33 5.04
C GLN A 37 18.70 -3.41 3.59
N ARG A 38 17.66 -4.19 3.33
CA ARG A 38 17.07 -4.34 1.99
C ARG A 38 16.51 -3.04 1.46
N PHE A 39 15.80 -2.27 2.29
CA PHE A 39 15.23 -0.98 1.89
C PHE A 39 16.25 0.16 1.84
N ALA A 40 17.34 0.07 2.61
CA ALA A 40 18.44 1.04 2.51
C ALA A 40 19.25 0.88 1.20
N ALA A 41 19.30 -0.33 0.64
CA ALA A 41 19.98 -0.64 -0.61
C ALA A 41 19.08 -1.56 -1.48
N PRO A 42 17.98 -1.01 -2.03
CA PRO A 42 17.07 -1.81 -2.83
C PRO A 42 17.76 -2.28 -4.12
N PRO A 43 17.47 -3.51 -4.58
CA PRO A 43 17.99 -3.96 -5.87
C PRO A 43 17.36 -3.14 -6.99
N SER A 44 18.10 -3.03 -8.07
CA SER A 44 17.53 -2.52 -9.32
C SER A 44 16.36 -3.41 -9.74
N TRP A 45 15.23 -2.80 -10.04
CA TRP A 45 14.04 -3.50 -10.50
C TRP A 45 13.32 -2.67 -11.55
N VAL A 46 12.84 -3.33 -12.56
CA VAL A 46 12.01 -2.73 -13.62
C VAL A 46 10.63 -3.37 -13.53
N PRO A 47 9.56 -2.57 -13.42
CA PRO A 47 8.21 -3.10 -13.42
C PRO A 47 7.91 -3.90 -14.69
N GLU A 48 7.34 -5.10 -14.54
CA GLU A 48 6.90 -5.93 -15.66
C GLU A 48 5.73 -5.29 -16.41
N LEU A 49 4.89 -4.57 -15.69
CA LEU A 49 3.76 -3.83 -16.23
C LEU A 49 3.99 -2.34 -16.03
N PRO A 50 3.76 -1.51 -17.07
CA PRO A 50 3.72 -0.08 -16.87
C PRO A 50 2.60 0.24 -15.88
N GLY A 51 2.85 1.16 -14.95
CA GLY A 51 1.83 1.64 -14.03
C GLY A 51 0.62 2.25 -14.78
N ASP A 52 -0.39 2.67 -14.04
CA ASP A 52 -1.62 3.27 -14.58
C ASP A 52 -1.39 4.61 -15.33
N GLY A 53 -0.14 5.04 -15.47
CA GLY A 53 0.26 6.23 -16.20
C GLY A 53 -0.27 6.23 -17.62
N GLY A 54 -1.05 7.25 -17.97
CA GLY A 54 -1.62 7.46 -19.30
C GLY A 54 -3.10 7.16 -19.46
N ARG A 55 -3.76 6.48 -18.53
CA ARG A 55 -5.22 6.34 -18.55
C ARG A 55 -5.97 7.59 -18.12
N TRP A 56 -5.30 8.53 -17.48
CA TRP A 56 -5.84 9.75 -16.90
C TRP A 56 -5.04 10.97 -17.38
N SER A 57 -4.82 11.06 -18.70
CA SER A 57 -3.99 12.11 -19.32
C SER A 57 -4.53 13.52 -19.11
N ASP A 58 -5.79 13.68 -18.73
CA ASP A 58 -6.46 14.97 -18.66
C ASP A 58 -6.29 15.69 -17.31
N ARG A 59 -5.65 15.06 -16.34
CA ARG A 59 -5.40 15.63 -15.01
C ARG A 59 -3.97 15.37 -14.56
N ALA A 60 -3.33 16.38 -14.01
CA ALA A 60 -2.06 16.19 -13.31
C ALA A 60 -2.26 15.25 -12.12
N PRO A 61 -1.36 14.29 -11.91
CA PRO A 61 -1.41 13.42 -10.73
C PRO A 61 -1.37 14.26 -9.45
N THR A 62 -2.20 13.92 -8.48
CA THR A 62 -2.14 14.51 -7.14
C THR A 62 -1.11 13.74 -6.33
N PRO A 63 -0.05 14.39 -5.81
CA PRO A 63 0.90 13.75 -4.92
C PRO A 63 0.20 13.15 -3.70
N ALA A 64 0.52 11.89 -3.41
CA ALA A 64 0.00 11.18 -2.25
C ALA A 64 1.04 10.16 -1.79
N SER A 65 0.98 9.80 -0.52
CA SER A 65 1.91 8.83 0.07
C SER A 65 1.16 7.89 1.00
N VAL A 66 1.64 6.66 1.07
CA VAL A 66 1.16 5.66 2.02
C VAL A 66 2.31 5.14 2.86
N LEU A 67 2.03 4.81 4.11
CA LEU A 67 2.94 4.10 4.98
C LEU A 67 2.63 2.60 4.90
N VAL A 68 3.65 1.77 4.76
CA VAL A 68 3.55 0.31 4.92
C VAL A 68 4.11 -0.04 6.31
N PRO A 69 3.29 0.01 7.39
CA PRO A 69 3.79 -0.17 8.74
C PRO A 69 4.07 -1.65 9.01
N LEU A 70 5.31 -1.95 9.39
CA LEU A 70 5.73 -3.27 9.85
C LEU A 70 5.86 -3.23 11.37
N VAL A 71 4.92 -3.84 12.06
CA VAL A 71 4.85 -3.85 13.54
C VAL A 71 5.56 -5.08 14.07
N ALA A 72 6.61 -4.86 14.89
CA ALA A 72 7.31 -5.95 15.56
C ALA A 72 6.47 -6.47 16.73
N ARG A 73 6.13 -7.75 16.69
CA ARG A 73 5.43 -8.46 17.74
C ARG A 73 6.25 -9.67 18.22
N PRO A 74 5.95 -10.24 19.40
CA PRO A 74 6.66 -11.43 19.88
C PRO A 74 6.65 -12.60 18.89
N GLU A 75 5.54 -12.73 18.14
CA GLU A 75 5.34 -13.82 17.16
C GLU A 75 5.95 -13.50 15.78
N GLY A 76 6.47 -12.29 15.57
CA GLY A 76 7.07 -11.85 14.31
C GLY A 76 6.53 -10.50 13.83
N LEU A 77 6.91 -10.13 12.62
CA LEU A 77 6.42 -8.91 11.99
C LEU A 77 4.99 -9.09 11.48
N THR A 78 4.19 -8.08 11.73
CA THR A 78 2.83 -7.95 11.18
C THR A 78 2.70 -6.66 10.39
N VAL A 79 1.81 -6.65 9.43
CA VAL A 79 1.47 -5.45 8.65
C VAL A 79 0.23 -4.82 9.26
N LEU A 80 0.27 -3.50 9.49
CA LEU A 80 -0.92 -2.75 9.91
C LEU A 80 -1.64 -2.24 8.66
N LEU A 81 -2.94 -2.45 8.63
CA LEU A 81 -3.84 -1.95 7.59
C LEU A 81 -4.99 -1.19 8.26
N THR A 82 -5.50 -0.19 7.56
CA THR A 82 -6.70 0.55 7.96
C THR A 82 -7.91 0.07 7.16
N ARG A 83 -9.08 0.19 7.73
CA ARG A 83 -10.35 0.01 7.04
C ARG A 83 -11.05 1.36 6.93
N ARG A 84 -11.30 1.81 5.72
CA ARG A 84 -12.03 3.06 5.48
C ARG A 84 -13.46 2.94 6.01
N THR A 85 -13.95 4.02 6.58
CA THR A 85 -15.31 4.06 7.14
C THR A 85 -16.36 3.84 6.04
N ASP A 86 -17.46 3.19 6.42
CA ASP A 86 -18.54 2.84 5.47
C ASP A 86 -19.35 4.06 5.00
N HIS A 87 -19.15 5.23 5.60
CA HIS A 87 -19.87 6.48 5.28
C HIS A 87 -19.21 7.33 4.19
N LEU A 88 -18.04 6.94 3.68
CA LEU A 88 -17.36 7.67 2.62
C LEU A 88 -18.02 7.42 1.26
N HIS A 89 -18.11 8.48 0.45
CA HIS A 89 -18.66 8.37 -0.92
C HIS A 89 -17.77 7.52 -1.84
N ASP A 90 -16.45 7.56 -1.61
CA ASP A 90 -15.48 6.82 -2.40
C ASP A 90 -14.74 5.80 -1.52
N HIS A 91 -14.63 4.57 -2.04
CA HIS A 91 -13.85 3.51 -1.42
C HIS A 91 -14.27 3.10 0.00
N ALA A 92 -15.58 3.25 0.35
CA ALA A 92 -16.14 2.83 1.63
C ALA A 92 -15.83 1.37 1.96
N GLY A 93 -15.42 1.08 3.20
CA GLY A 93 -15.13 -0.27 3.69
C GLY A 93 -13.88 -0.94 3.09
N GLN A 94 -13.14 -0.27 2.20
CA GLN A 94 -11.90 -0.82 1.65
C GLN A 94 -10.80 -0.89 2.69
N ILE A 95 -10.00 -1.95 2.59
CA ILE A 95 -8.77 -2.10 3.37
C ILE A 95 -7.63 -1.47 2.58
N SER A 96 -6.84 -0.64 3.24
CA SER A 96 -5.71 0.07 2.64
C SER A 96 -4.56 0.22 3.63
N PHE A 97 -3.40 0.57 3.14
CA PHE A 97 -2.37 1.16 4.00
C PHE A 97 -2.81 2.56 4.44
N PRO A 98 -2.44 3.00 5.66
CA PRO A 98 -2.67 4.38 6.07
C PRO A 98 -1.90 5.34 5.16
N GLY A 99 -2.52 6.48 4.85
CA GLY A 99 -1.93 7.46 3.98
C GLY A 99 -2.96 8.32 3.25
N GLY A 100 -2.46 9.35 2.57
CA GLY A 100 -3.32 10.30 1.89
C GLY A 100 -2.56 11.28 1.01
N ARG A 101 -3.17 12.44 0.76
CA ARG A 101 -2.65 13.46 -0.14
C ARG A 101 -1.62 14.35 0.54
N ALA A 102 -0.58 14.71 -0.20
CA ALA A 102 0.39 15.68 0.27
C ALA A 102 -0.26 17.06 0.42
N GLU A 103 0.00 17.72 1.55
CA GLU A 103 -0.29 19.13 1.71
C GLU A 103 0.76 20.02 1.01
N PRO A 104 0.46 21.30 0.71
CA PRO A 104 1.38 22.17 -0.02
C PRO A 104 2.80 22.25 0.57
N GLN A 105 2.90 22.24 1.90
CA GLN A 105 4.18 22.29 2.62
C GLN A 105 4.95 20.95 2.62
N GLU A 106 4.31 19.87 2.22
CA GLU A 106 4.88 18.52 2.15
C GLU A 106 5.27 18.11 0.73
N LEU A 107 5.03 18.99 -0.25
CA LEU A 107 5.39 18.69 -1.64
C LEU A 107 6.88 18.44 -1.77
N GLY A 108 7.22 17.23 -2.20
CA GLY A 108 8.61 16.75 -2.26
C GLY A 108 9.09 15.97 -1.03
N ASP A 109 8.28 15.88 0.04
CA ASP A 109 8.56 15.04 1.21
C ASP A 109 7.48 13.97 1.40
N PRO A 110 7.55 12.85 0.68
CA PRO A 110 6.57 11.77 0.79
C PRO A 110 6.57 11.10 2.17
N VAL A 111 7.68 11.19 2.90
CA VAL A 111 7.78 10.61 4.26
C VAL A 111 6.95 11.44 5.24
N ALA A 112 7.07 12.77 5.19
CA ALA A 112 6.26 13.66 6.02
C ALA A 112 4.76 13.42 5.80
N THR A 113 4.32 13.37 4.53
CA THR A 113 2.92 13.07 4.18
C THR A 113 2.46 11.73 4.75
N ALA A 114 3.23 10.65 4.53
CA ALA A 114 2.84 9.32 4.98
C ALA A 114 2.74 9.23 6.51
N LEU A 115 3.65 9.89 7.24
CA LEU A 115 3.63 9.90 8.71
C LEU A 115 2.48 10.72 9.27
N ARG A 116 2.23 11.93 8.74
CA ARG A 116 1.11 12.77 9.17
C ARG A 116 -0.24 12.07 8.95
N GLU A 117 -0.48 11.58 7.75
CA GLU A 117 -1.72 10.87 7.43
C GLU A 117 -1.91 9.63 8.32
N THR A 118 -0.82 8.90 8.59
CA THR A 118 -0.88 7.74 9.49
C THR A 118 -1.24 8.14 10.92
N GLU A 119 -0.64 9.22 11.44
CA GLU A 119 -0.96 9.75 12.77
C GLU A 119 -2.43 10.18 12.87
N GLU A 120 -2.97 10.83 11.84
CA GLU A 120 -4.37 11.24 11.78
C GLU A 120 -5.34 10.04 11.74
N GLU A 121 -4.98 8.96 11.06
CA GLU A 121 -5.85 7.79 10.88
C GLU A 121 -5.79 6.79 12.03
N VAL A 122 -4.64 6.62 12.69
CA VAL A 122 -4.44 5.55 13.68
C VAL A 122 -3.89 6.02 15.04
N GLY A 123 -3.48 7.28 15.16
CA GLY A 123 -2.97 7.88 16.42
C GLY A 123 -1.48 7.68 16.62
#